data_68ff490e4e2e00d0c4866d03d9910cef
#
_entry.id   68ff490e4e2e00d0c4866d03d9910cef
#
_cell.length_a   1.000
_cell.length_b   1.000
_cell.length_c   1.000
_cell.angle_alpha   90.00
_cell.angle_beta   90.00
_cell.angle_gamma   90.00
#
_symmetry.space_group_name_H-M   'P 1'
#
loop_
_entity.id
_entity.type
_entity.pdbx_description
1 polymer ?
#
loop_
_entity_poly.entity_id
_entity_poly.type
_entity_poly.pdbx_seq_one_letter_code
_entity_poly.pdbx_strand_id
1 'polypeptide(L)'
;MLDHEDGFWFVRFLVNVAHLFSIGAPWSRMCLIVFNWKPGSFPSLVVGANRDEQFDRPSDTARFWKDKPHIFAGRDALMGGTWLACSTNGRFAAVTNYHEPRPEGASRQQTYPKSRGEIPVQFVSEQTKDGKAASTISVVEFIKANLEVCHKEYGGYNAILFDGTSLVYCSNRGCTKDEDTYSFVMRELPPGLYGLSNHLLDTPWPKVDKAKIALSKALSATLTSSVLSSEKKVERVDSNGSSDHTDLAKKLIEVMGDDSRVLEVDLLPVTLGEWEETIRSSIFVDGPTFGTRTTTIVSYHCQKGFDVTEKNYKTRHPTSESSFVYQHIDIGQSHNDD
;
A
#
# COMPACT_ATOMS: atom_id res chain seq x y z
N MET A 1 44.31 39.85 -18.28
CA MET A 1 42.89 40.06 -18.55
C MET A 1 42.35 38.68 -18.92
N LEU A 2 41.81 37.98 -17.98
CA LEU A 2 41.16 36.69 -18.21
C LEU A 2 39.66 36.94 -18.11
N ASP A 3 38.95 36.56 -19.14
CA ASP A 3 37.56 36.90 -19.37
C ASP A 3 36.63 36.28 -18.34
N HIS A 4 35.75 37.10 -17.83
CA HIS A 4 34.75 36.80 -16.79
C HIS A 4 33.46 36.17 -17.35
N GLU A 5 33.47 35.61 -18.55
CA GLU A 5 32.25 35.11 -19.21
C GLU A 5 31.99 33.60 -19.02
N ASP A 6 33.01 32.81 -18.69
CA ASP A 6 32.86 31.36 -18.62
C ASP A 6 32.10 30.86 -17.35
N GLY A 7 32.03 31.66 -16.28
CA GLY A 7 31.30 31.33 -15.07
C GLY A 7 29.77 31.40 -15.19
N PHE A 8 29.29 32.28 -16.13
CA PHE A 8 27.84 32.50 -16.28
C PHE A 8 27.14 31.36 -17.06
N TRP A 9 27.85 30.74 -18.01
CA TRP A 9 27.34 29.62 -18.76
C TRP A 9 27.24 28.34 -17.94
N PHE A 10 28.19 28.10 -17.04
CA PHE A 10 28.21 26.92 -16.19
C PHE A 10 27.09 26.96 -15.13
N VAL A 11 26.82 28.11 -14.54
CA VAL A 11 25.71 28.32 -13.60
C VAL A 11 24.36 28.20 -14.33
N ARG A 12 24.24 28.70 -15.55
CA ARG A 12 23.03 28.61 -16.37
C ARG A 12 22.77 27.18 -16.87
N PHE A 13 23.84 26.40 -17.11
CA PHE A 13 23.75 24.99 -17.45
C PHE A 13 23.32 24.15 -16.25
N LEU A 14 23.87 24.39 -15.04
CA LEU A 14 23.46 23.73 -13.81
C LEU A 14 22.04 24.08 -13.38
N VAL A 15 21.59 25.33 -13.57
CA VAL A 15 20.21 25.74 -13.29
C VAL A 15 19.23 25.11 -14.29
N ASN A 16 19.60 24.99 -15.57
CA ASN A 16 18.77 24.30 -16.56
C ASN A 16 18.74 22.78 -16.36
N VAL A 17 19.85 22.16 -15.92
CA VAL A 17 19.86 20.75 -15.57
C VAL A 17 19.02 20.50 -14.30
N ALA A 18 19.08 21.39 -13.30
CA ALA A 18 18.21 21.30 -12.12
C ALA A 18 16.71 21.52 -12.48
N HIS A 19 16.41 22.36 -13.47
CA HIS A 19 15.03 22.55 -13.96
C HIS A 19 14.54 21.37 -14.85
N LEU A 20 15.43 20.67 -15.55
CA LEU A 20 15.09 19.45 -16.28
C LEU A 20 14.80 18.27 -15.34
N PHE A 21 15.39 18.24 -14.14
CA PHE A 21 15.03 17.28 -13.08
C PHE A 21 13.80 17.68 -12.27
N SER A 22 13.30 18.91 -12.39
CA SER A 22 12.08 19.40 -11.71
C SER A 22 10.79 19.19 -12.52
N ILE A 23 10.87 18.70 -13.76
CA ILE A 23 9.69 18.19 -14.46
C ILE A 23 9.46 16.80 -13.91
N GLY A 24 8.59 16.70 -12.91
CA GLY A 24 8.28 15.48 -12.17
C GLY A 24 8.15 14.29 -13.12
N ALA A 25 9.10 13.35 -13.00
CA ALA A 25 9.09 12.15 -13.81
C ALA A 25 7.71 11.48 -13.68
N PRO A 26 7.10 11.03 -14.78
CA PRO A 26 5.74 10.45 -14.78
C PRO A 26 5.59 9.20 -13.91
N TRP A 27 6.68 8.66 -13.37
CA TRP A 27 6.86 7.41 -12.66
C TRP A 27 6.79 7.54 -11.13
N SER A 28 6.42 8.68 -10.59
CA SER A 28 6.63 9.09 -9.20
C SER A 28 5.59 8.57 -8.19
N ARG A 29 4.90 7.48 -8.43
CA ARG A 29 3.89 6.95 -7.48
C ARG A 29 3.73 5.47 -7.66
N MET A 30 4.64 4.69 -7.10
CA MET A 30 4.60 3.24 -7.19
C MET A 30 4.50 2.65 -5.78
N CYS A 31 3.45 1.91 -5.51
CA CYS A 31 3.25 1.20 -4.25
C CYS A 31 3.36 -0.30 -4.48
N LEU A 32 3.59 -1.05 -3.41
CA LEU A 32 3.53 -2.51 -3.43
C LEU A 32 2.67 -2.97 -2.27
N ILE A 33 1.71 -3.85 -2.55
CA ILE A 33 0.90 -4.53 -1.56
C ILE A 33 1.02 -6.03 -1.83
N VAL A 34 1.43 -6.81 -0.83
CA VAL A 34 1.37 -8.27 -0.87
C VAL A 34 0.50 -8.75 0.27
N PHE A 35 -0.32 -9.75 0.03
CA PHE A 35 -1.24 -10.21 1.06
C PHE A 35 -1.58 -11.69 0.91
N ASN A 36 -1.82 -12.30 2.07
CA ASN A 36 -2.34 -13.66 2.18
C ASN A 36 -3.76 -13.61 2.74
N TRP A 37 -4.70 -14.16 2.00
CA TRP A 37 -6.09 -14.31 2.39
C TRP A 37 -6.41 -15.79 2.63
N LYS A 38 -6.78 -16.14 3.86
CA LYS A 38 -7.12 -17.52 4.24
C LYS A 38 -8.21 -17.49 5.30
N PRO A 39 -9.48 -17.37 4.88
CA PRO A 39 -10.61 -17.37 5.81
C PRO A 39 -10.58 -18.61 6.69
N GLY A 40 -10.94 -18.44 7.96
CA GLY A 40 -10.90 -19.50 8.97
C GLY A 40 -9.52 -19.79 9.56
N SER A 41 -8.44 -19.20 9.06
CA SER A 41 -7.12 -19.25 9.71
C SER A 41 -6.95 -18.10 10.72
N PHE A 42 -5.89 -18.19 11.53
CA PHE A 42 -5.56 -17.18 12.53
C PHE A 42 -4.09 -16.75 12.37
N PRO A 43 -3.80 -15.55 11.80
CA PRO A 43 -4.72 -14.59 11.21
C PRO A 43 -5.36 -15.05 9.90
N SER A 44 -6.54 -14.50 9.55
CA SER A 44 -7.23 -14.80 8.30
C SER A 44 -6.80 -13.90 7.14
N LEU A 45 -6.36 -12.66 7.42
CA LEU A 45 -5.77 -11.75 6.44
C LEU A 45 -4.42 -11.25 6.99
N VAL A 46 -3.39 -11.30 6.17
CA VAL A 46 -2.08 -10.69 6.44
C VAL A 46 -1.69 -9.85 5.24
N VAL A 47 -1.32 -8.59 5.48
CA VAL A 47 -0.95 -7.62 4.45
C VAL A 47 0.40 -7.01 4.78
N GLY A 48 1.28 -6.90 3.77
CA GLY A 48 2.47 -6.05 3.79
C GLY A 48 2.36 -5.02 2.68
N ALA A 49 2.47 -3.74 3.01
CA ALA A 49 2.30 -2.64 2.06
C ALA A 49 3.42 -1.61 2.17
N ASN A 50 4.03 -1.25 1.03
CA ASN A 50 4.93 -0.11 0.88
C ASN A 50 4.22 1.01 0.15
N ARG A 51 4.24 2.21 0.74
CA ARG A 51 3.86 3.45 0.07
C ARG A 51 5.10 4.13 -0.46
N ASP A 52 5.20 4.18 -1.77
CA ASP A 52 6.27 4.91 -2.45
C ASP A 52 5.72 6.26 -2.92
N GLU A 53 6.38 7.34 -2.53
CA GLU A 53 5.91 8.70 -2.77
C GLU A 53 7.09 9.69 -2.80
N GLN A 54 6.86 10.89 -3.32
CA GLN A 54 7.81 12.00 -3.24
C GLN A 54 8.16 12.32 -1.79
N PHE A 55 9.44 12.58 -1.51
CA PHE A 55 9.89 12.86 -0.14
C PHE A 55 9.37 14.18 0.41
N ASP A 56 9.05 15.14 -0.45
CA ASP A 56 8.48 16.45 -0.09
C ASP A 56 6.95 16.43 0.10
N ARG A 57 6.25 15.33 -0.28
CA ARG A 57 4.80 15.23 -0.09
C ARG A 57 4.47 15.08 1.40
N PRO A 58 3.74 16.01 2.02
CA PRO A 58 3.42 15.93 3.44
C PRO A 58 2.46 14.78 3.72
N SER A 59 2.77 14.00 4.75
CA SER A 59 1.91 12.91 5.23
C SER A 59 2.09 12.69 6.73
N ASP A 60 1.01 12.35 7.41
CA ASP A 60 0.99 11.99 8.82
C ASP A 60 1.19 10.48 9.00
N THR A 61 1.82 10.09 10.09
CA THR A 61 1.93 8.70 10.53
C THR A 61 0.56 8.13 10.92
N ALA A 62 0.44 6.81 10.87
CA ALA A 62 -0.81 6.14 11.24
C ALA A 62 -1.22 6.45 12.69
N ARG A 63 -2.48 6.81 12.84
CA ARG A 63 -3.14 7.07 14.12
C ARG A 63 -4.66 7.00 13.95
N PHE A 64 -5.40 6.97 15.05
CA PHE A 64 -6.82 7.28 14.98
C PHE A 64 -7.03 8.75 14.58
N TRP A 65 -7.92 8.97 13.62
CA TRP A 65 -8.17 10.32 13.12
C TRP A 65 -9.09 11.09 14.08
N LYS A 66 -8.72 12.32 14.44
CA LYS A 66 -9.54 13.15 15.34
C LYS A 66 -10.93 13.46 14.78
N ASP A 67 -11.04 13.66 13.45
CA ASP A 67 -12.28 13.94 12.74
C ASP A 67 -13.09 12.67 12.39
N LYS A 68 -12.48 11.47 12.52
CA LYS A 68 -13.08 10.17 12.27
C LYS A 68 -12.46 9.12 13.21
N PRO A 69 -12.82 9.12 14.51
CA PRO A 69 -12.11 8.35 15.55
C PRO A 69 -12.21 6.83 15.40
N HIS A 70 -13.10 6.33 14.55
CA HIS A 70 -13.17 4.92 14.18
C HIS A 70 -12.16 4.50 13.10
N ILE A 71 -11.43 5.43 12.47
CA ILE A 71 -10.44 5.15 11.42
C ILE A 71 -9.04 5.23 11.99
N PHE A 72 -8.27 4.17 11.80
CA PHE A 72 -6.83 4.11 12.02
C PHE A 72 -6.09 4.08 10.69
N ALA A 73 -5.35 5.13 10.37
CA ALA A 73 -4.63 5.27 9.10
C ALA A 73 -3.55 6.34 9.16
N GLY A 74 -2.52 6.23 8.31
CA GLY A 74 -1.72 7.37 7.88
C GLY A 74 -2.59 8.34 7.08
N ARG A 75 -2.19 9.62 7.00
CA ARG A 75 -2.97 10.63 6.27
C ARG A 75 -2.12 11.37 5.26
N ASP A 76 -2.59 11.47 4.04
CA ASP A 76 -2.04 12.38 3.04
C ASP A 76 -2.43 13.81 3.42
N ALA A 77 -1.50 14.59 3.95
CA ALA A 77 -1.82 15.94 4.45
C ALA A 77 -2.13 16.95 3.32
N LEU A 78 -1.79 16.61 2.07
CA LEU A 78 -2.10 17.46 0.91
C LEU A 78 -3.55 17.26 0.44
N MET A 79 -4.01 16.01 0.33
CA MET A 79 -5.32 15.66 -0.24
C MET A 79 -6.32 15.19 0.82
N GLY A 80 -5.93 15.03 2.08
CA GLY A 80 -6.79 14.67 3.20
C GLY A 80 -7.23 13.21 3.27
N GLY A 81 -6.92 12.40 2.24
CA GLY A 81 -7.22 10.96 2.18
C GLY A 81 -6.12 10.06 2.71
N THR A 82 -6.19 8.77 2.37
CA THR A 82 -5.17 7.78 2.77
C THR A 82 -4.93 6.74 1.67
N TRP A 83 -3.85 5.97 1.82
CA TRP A 83 -3.49 4.84 0.95
C TRP A 83 -3.88 3.48 1.54
N LEU A 84 -4.02 3.41 2.88
CA LEU A 84 -4.41 2.22 3.61
C LEU A 84 -5.11 2.62 4.91
N ALA A 85 -6.21 1.99 5.25
CA ALA A 85 -6.97 2.23 6.46
C ALA A 85 -7.54 0.94 7.05
N CYS A 86 -7.57 0.89 8.38
CA CYS A 86 -8.36 -0.05 9.18
C CYS A 86 -9.37 0.72 10.01
N SER A 87 -10.45 0.07 10.42
CA SER A 87 -11.45 0.69 11.28
C SER A 87 -11.97 -0.23 12.37
N THR A 88 -12.50 0.36 13.43
CA THR A 88 -13.11 -0.36 14.56
C THR A 88 -14.39 -1.10 14.19
N ASN A 89 -14.93 -0.89 13.01
CA ASN A 89 -16.06 -1.67 12.47
C ASN A 89 -15.60 -2.93 11.69
N GLY A 90 -14.31 -3.30 11.76
CA GLY A 90 -13.78 -4.51 11.14
C GLY A 90 -13.47 -4.38 9.64
N ARG A 91 -13.47 -3.17 9.08
CA ARG A 91 -13.17 -2.93 7.67
C ARG A 91 -11.71 -2.54 7.45
N PHE A 92 -11.19 -3.00 6.31
CA PHE A 92 -9.87 -2.64 5.82
C PHE A 92 -9.98 -2.24 4.35
N ALA A 93 -9.22 -1.22 3.96
CA ALA A 93 -9.07 -0.83 2.57
C ALA A 93 -7.65 -0.35 2.26
N ALA A 94 -7.17 -0.69 1.08
CA ALA A 94 -5.92 -0.16 0.54
C ALA A 94 -6.07 0.18 -0.94
N VAL A 95 -5.33 1.20 -1.40
CA VAL A 95 -5.37 1.68 -2.77
C VAL A 95 -3.97 1.87 -3.33
N THR A 96 -3.76 1.46 -4.58
CA THR A 96 -2.59 1.84 -5.37
C THR A 96 -3.01 2.66 -6.59
N ASN A 97 -2.09 3.47 -7.09
CA ASN A 97 -2.26 4.07 -8.40
C ASN A 97 -2.14 2.97 -9.47
N TYR A 98 -2.89 3.10 -10.56
CA TYR A 98 -2.62 2.37 -11.78
C TYR A 98 -1.72 3.23 -12.67
N HIS A 99 -0.67 2.63 -13.22
CA HIS A 99 0.26 3.30 -14.11
C HIS A 99 -0.31 3.32 -15.53
N GLU A 100 -0.62 4.52 -16.01
CA GLU A 100 -1.08 4.73 -17.38
C GLU A 100 0.10 5.14 -18.27
N PRO A 101 0.34 4.45 -19.40
CA PRO A 101 1.27 4.93 -20.42
C PRO A 101 0.88 6.34 -20.85
N ARG A 102 1.84 7.23 -20.93
CA ARG A 102 1.58 8.57 -21.48
C ARG A 102 1.88 8.59 -22.96
N PRO A 103 1.00 9.18 -23.78
CA PRO A 103 1.35 9.49 -25.16
C PRO A 103 2.59 10.38 -25.20
N GLU A 104 3.48 10.12 -26.13
CA GLU A 104 4.67 10.93 -26.37
C GLU A 104 4.26 12.39 -26.67
N GLY A 105 4.84 13.37 -25.97
CA GLY A 105 4.49 14.78 -26.11
C GLY A 105 3.33 15.30 -25.24
N ALA A 106 2.71 14.47 -24.42
CA ALA A 106 1.68 14.93 -23.47
C ALA A 106 2.26 15.83 -22.37
N SER A 107 2.01 17.13 -22.47
CA SER A 107 2.59 18.17 -21.59
C SER A 107 1.85 18.38 -20.27
N ARG A 108 0.66 17.82 -20.08
CA ARG A 108 -0.16 18.04 -18.89
C ARG A 108 -0.60 16.73 -18.23
N GLN A 109 -0.42 16.66 -16.90
CA GLN A 109 -1.02 15.61 -16.10
C GLN A 109 -2.55 15.79 -16.12
N GLN A 110 -3.28 14.73 -16.46
CA GLN A 110 -4.72 14.74 -16.41
C GLN A 110 -5.17 14.94 -14.94
N THR A 111 -6.02 15.92 -14.71
CA THR A 111 -6.64 16.16 -13.40
C THR A 111 -7.99 15.44 -13.32
N TYR A 112 -8.27 14.88 -12.17
CA TYR A 112 -9.52 14.17 -11.92
C TYR A 112 -10.28 14.83 -10.78
N PRO A 113 -11.64 14.83 -10.82
CA PRO A 113 -12.47 15.46 -9.78
C PRO A 113 -12.24 14.88 -8.38
N LYS A 114 -11.95 13.58 -8.29
CA LYS A 114 -11.84 12.86 -7.02
C LYS A 114 -10.42 12.33 -6.78
N SER A 115 -10.00 12.36 -5.51
CA SER A 115 -8.75 11.76 -5.06
C SER A 115 -8.92 10.27 -4.78
N ARG A 116 -8.03 9.44 -5.29
CA ARG A 116 -8.03 7.99 -5.00
C ARG A 116 -7.92 7.67 -3.50
N GLY A 117 -7.26 8.54 -2.74
CA GLY A 117 -7.16 8.42 -1.28
C GLY A 117 -8.49 8.56 -0.53
N GLU A 118 -9.55 9.01 -1.19
CA GLU A 118 -10.90 9.04 -0.62
C GLU A 118 -11.53 7.64 -0.57
N ILE A 119 -11.14 6.72 -1.47
CA ILE A 119 -11.73 5.39 -1.58
C ILE A 119 -11.60 4.59 -0.27
N PRO A 120 -10.39 4.44 0.34
CA PRO A 120 -10.29 3.78 1.64
C PRO A 120 -11.11 4.48 2.72
N VAL A 121 -11.07 5.82 2.77
CA VAL A 121 -11.80 6.59 3.78
C VAL A 121 -13.30 6.38 3.68
N GLN A 122 -13.87 6.44 2.48
CA GLN A 122 -15.31 6.23 2.25
C GLN A 122 -15.71 4.83 2.69
N PHE A 123 -14.95 3.79 2.27
CA PHE A 123 -15.30 2.41 2.57
C PHE A 123 -15.23 2.08 4.07
N VAL A 124 -14.16 2.49 4.76
CA VAL A 124 -14.01 2.18 6.19
C VAL A 124 -14.87 3.10 7.09
N SER A 125 -15.35 4.24 6.55
CA SER A 125 -16.29 5.13 7.24
C SER A 125 -17.75 4.67 7.16
N GLU A 126 -18.05 3.68 6.31
CA GLU A 126 -19.43 3.23 6.13
C GLU A 126 -19.98 2.70 7.44
N GLN A 127 -20.94 3.41 8.00
CA GLN A 127 -21.65 3.07 9.23
C GLN A 127 -23.12 2.85 8.93
N THR A 128 -23.81 2.08 9.76
CA THR A 128 -25.27 2.02 9.70
C THR A 128 -25.88 3.39 9.99
N LYS A 129 -26.98 3.71 9.31
CA LYS A 129 -27.73 4.98 9.52
C LYS A 129 -28.15 5.21 10.98
N ASP A 130 -28.13 4.18 11.81
CA ASP A 130 -28.60 4.20 13.19
C ASP A 130 -27.48 4.18 14.23
N GLY A 131 -26.20 4.34 13.83
CA GLY A 131 -25.06 4.33 14.75
C GLY A 131 -24.84 2.99 15.51
N LYS A 132 -25.57 1.95 15.15
CA LYS A 132 -25.40 0.60 15.71
C LYS A 132 -24.33 -0.16 14.93
N ALA A 133 -23.53 -0.92 15.65
CA ALA A 133 -22.45 -1.72 15.09
C ALA A 133 -22.94 -2.65 13.96
N ALA A 134 -22.10 -2.77 12.93
CA ALA A 134 -22.21 -3.53 11.70
C ALA A 134 -22.94 -2.78 10.57
N SER A 135 -22.14 -2.27 9.65
CA SER A 135 -22.62 -1.94 8.32
C SER A 135 -23.31 -3.15 7.73
N THR A 136 -24.51 -2.96 7.28
CA THR A 136 -25.27 -3.99 6.58
C THR A 136 -24.89 -4.08 5.10
N ILE A 137 -24.11 -3.10 4.58
CA ILE A 137 -23.71 -3.07 3.17
C ILE A 137 -22.41 -3.89 2.97
N SER A 138 -22.47 -4.89 2.13
CA SER A 138 -21.33 -5.72 1.76
C SER A 138 -20.30 -4.94 0.93
N VAL A 139 -19.06 -5.45 0.84
CA VAL A 139 -18.03 -4.86 -0.04
C VAL A 139 -18.55 -4.72 -1.47
N VAL A 140 -19.23 -5.74 -1.99
CA VAL A 140 -19.75 -5.76 -3.38
C VAL A 140 -20.79 -4.67 -3.60
N GLU A 141 -21.73 -4.51 -2.66
CA GLU A 141 -22.75 -3.45 -2.73
C GLU A 141 -22.12 -2.06 -2.65
N PHE A 142 -21.15 -1.87 -1.74
CA PHE A 142 -20.41 -0.61 -1.65
C PHE A 142 -19.72 -0.27 -2.97
N ILE A 143 -19.00 -1.23 -3.56
CA ILE A 143 -18.28 -1.01 -4.83
C ILE A 143 -19.26 -0.62 -5.94
N LYS A 144 -20.36 -1.35 -6.09
CA LYS A 144 -21.38 -1.05 -7.11
C LYS A 144 -21.99 0.32 -6.94
N ALA A 145 -22.34 0.69 -5.71
CA ALA A 145 -23.02 1.95 -5.42
C ALA A 145 -22.10 3.18 -5.48
N ASN A 146 -20.79 3.04 -5.12
CA ASN A 146 -19.92 4.18 -4.90
C ASN A 146 -18.70 4.23 -5.85
N LEU A 147 -18.21 3.11 -6.34
CA LEU A 147 -16.99 3.10 -7.17
C LEU A 147 -17.27 2.83 -8.64
N GLU A 148 -18.11 1.87 -8.95
CA GLU A 148 -18.44 1.51 -10.33
C GLU A 148 -19.16 2.64 -11.06
N VAL A 149 -20.11 3.31 -10.41
CA VAL A 149 -20.90 4.41 -10.99
C VAL A 149 -20.08 5.67 -11.27
N CYS A 150 -19.00 5.92 -10.51
CA CYS A 150 -18.18 7.12 -10.65
C CYS A 150 -16.70 6.83 -10.97
N HIS A 151 -16.40 5.62 -11.47
CA HIS A 151 -15.04 5.18 -11.72
C HIS A 151 -14.21 6.13 -12.63
N LYS A 152 -14.87 6.87 -13.53
CA LYS A 152 -14.24 7.84 -14.44
C LYS A 152 -13.86 9.16 -13.76
N GLU A 153 -14.39 9.43 -12.57
CA GLU A 153 -14.06 10.63 -11.79
C GLU A 153 -12.70 10.52 -11.08
N TYR A 154 -12.11 9.33 -11.05
CA TYR A 154 -10.82 9.04 -10.46
C TYR A 154 -9.75 8.79 -11.52
N GLY A 155 -8.51 9.21 -11.26
CA GLY A 155 -7.35 8.68 -11.97
C GLY A 155 -7.24 7.17 -11.82
N GLY A 156 -6.42 6.52 -12.64
CA GLY A 156 -6.23 5.09 -12.59
C GLY A 156 -5.90 4.57 -11.20
N TYR A 157 -6.67 3.58 -10.71
CA TYR A 157 -6.47 2.98 -9.38
C TYR A 157 -6.74 1.48 -9.36
N ASN A 158 -6.17 0.84 -8.37
CA ASN A 158 -6.56 -0.46 -7.86
C ASN A 158 -6.95 -0.32 -6.40
N ALA A 159 -7.96 -1.03 -5.94
CA ALA A 159 -8.36 -1.07 -4.55
C ALA A 159 -8.56 -2.50 -4.06
N ILE A 160 -8.15 -2.75 -2.82
CA ILE A 160 -8.43 -3.96 -2.05
C ILE A 160 -9.34 -3.54 -0.89
N LEU A 161 -10.52 -4.14 -0.79
CA LEU A 161 -11.53 -3.83 0.20
C LEU A 161 -11.93 -5.10 0.95
N PHE A 162 -12.05 -5.01 2.27
CA PHE A 162 -12.37 -6.12 3.16
C PHE A 162 -13.34 -5.70 4.25
N ASP A 163 -14.38 -6.49 4.52
CA ASP A 163 -15.44 -6.21 5.49
C ASP A 163 -15.48 -7.18 6.70
N GLY A 164 -14.41 -7.94 6.90
CA GLY A 164 -14.35 -8.99 7.92
C GLY A 164 -14.68 -10.39 7.39
N THR A 165 -15.36 -10.50 6.26
CA THR A 165 -15.83 -11.76 5.66
C THR A 165 -15.39 -11.96 4.23
N SER A 166 -15.49 -10.93 3.41
CA SER A 166 -15.17 -10.94 1.99
C SER A 166 -14.00 -10.00 1.68
N LEU A 167 -13.10 -10.45 0.82
CA LEU A 167 -12.00 -9.66 0.29
C LEU A 167 -12.21 -9.44 -1.20
N VAL A 168 -12.31 -8.19 -1.63
CA VAL A 168 -12.63 -7.83 -3.01
C VAL A 168 -11.57 -6.90 -3.60
N TYR A 169 -11.11 -7.24 -4.79
CA TYR A 169 -10.27 -6.38 -5.63
C TYR A 169 -11.14 -5.64 -6.64
N CYS A 170 -10.88 -4.36 -6.86
CA CYS A 170 -11.43 -3.63 -8.00
C CYS A 170 -10.42 -2.66 -8.61
N SER A 171 -10.62 -2.35 -9.89
CA SER A 171 -9.83 -1.38 -10.65
C SER A 171 -10.70 -0.67 -11.67
N ASN A 172 -10.42 0.61 -11.91
CA ASN A 172 -11.05 1.35 -13.00
C ASN A 172 -10.20 1.32 -14.30
N ARG A 173 -9.27 0.38 -14.40
CA ARG A 173 -8.35 0.19 -15.54
C ARG A 173 -8.31 -1.28 -15.98
N GLY A 174 -9.45 -1.96 -15.93
CA GLY A 174 -9.56 -3.29 -16.54
C GLY A 174 -9.30 -3.23 -18.05
N CYS A 175 -8.70 -4.30 -18.60
CA CYS A 175 -8.50 -4.42 -20.03
C CYS A 175 -9.85 -4.65 -20.72
N THR A 176 -10.13 -3.87 -21.77
CA THR A 176 -11.16 -4.16 -22.75
C THR A 176 -10.53 -4.83 -23.97
N LYS A 177 -11.35 -5.40 -24.86
CA LYS A 177 -10.87 -5.94 -26.14
C LYS A 177 -10.32 -4.83 -27.05
N ASP A 178 -10.80 -3.61 -26.87
CA ASP A 178 -10.31 -2.41 -27.54
C ASP A 178 -9.27 -1.76 -26.65
N GLU A 179 -8.02 -1.73 -27.10
CA GLU A 179 -6.83 -1.25 -26.34
C GLU A 179 -6.95 0.20 -25.85
N ASP A 180 -7.88 0.98 -26.43
CA ASP A 180 -8.07 2.42 -26.12
C ASP A 180 -9.10 2.69 -25.01
N THR A 181 -9.79 1.68 -24.48
CA THR A 181 -10.84 1.88 -23.47
C THR A 181 -10.61 1.05 -22.21
N TYR A 182 -10.60 1.71 -21.06
CA TYR A 182 -10.56 1.03 -19.77
C TYR A 182 -11.97 0.74 -19.26
N SER A 183 -12.17 -0.48 -18.75
CA SER A 183 -13.40 -0.88 -18.06
C SER A 183 -13.18 -0.93 -16.56
N PHE A 184 -14.27 -0.78 -15.81
CA PHE A 184 -14.28 -1.11 -14.40
C PHE A 184 -14.30 -2.63 -14.23
N VAL A 185 -13.44 -3.15 -13.34
CA VAL A 185 -13.40 -4.58 -12.99
C VAL A 185 -13.52 -4.74 -11.49
N MET A 186 -14.23 -5.80 -11.07
CA MET A 186 -14.38 -6.20 -9.68
C MET A 186 -14.27 -7.73 -9.59
N ARG A 187 -13.55 -8.22 -8.58
CA ARG A 187 -13.36 -9.65 -8.33
C ARG A 187 -13.32 -9.92 -6.83
N GLU A 188 -14.25 -10.73 -6.34
CA GLU A 188 -14.13 -11.32 -5.01
C GLU A 188 -12.99 -12.34 -5.03
N LEU A 189 -12.10 -12.27 -4.06
CA LEU A 189 -10.87 -13.04 -4.05
C LEU A 189 -11.05 -14.35 -3.29
N PRO A 190 -10.81 -15.51 -3.91
CA PRO A 190 -10.73 -16.76 -3.19
C PRO A 190 -9.53 -16.77 -2.23
N PRO A 191 -9.44 -17.74 -1.30
CA PRO A 191 -8.25 -17.93 -0.48
C PRO A 191 -7.00 -18.03 -1.34
N GLY A 192 -5.94 -17.27 -1.00
CA GLY A 192 -4.73 -17.23 -1.82
C GLY A 192 -3.70 -16.22 -1.37
N LEU A 193 -2.57 -16.25 -2.06
CA LEU A 193 -1.47 -15.31 -1.93
C LEU A 193 -1.42 -14.39 -3.14
N TYR A 194 -1.51 -13.11 -2.91
CA TYR A 194 -1.68 -12.09 -3.94
C TYR A 194 -0.62 -11.00 -3.84
N GLY A 195 -0.37 -10.37 -4.99
CA GLY A 195 0.51 -9.20 -5.06
C GLY A 195 -0.07 -8.13 -5.97
N LEU A 196 0.03 -6.89 -5.57
CA LEU A 196 -0.49 -5.73 -6.28
C LEU A 196 0.52 -4.60 -6.26
N SER A 197 0.85 -4.09 -7.43
CA SER A 197 1.60 -2.85 -7.56
C SER A 197 0.79 -1.84 -8.38
N ASN A 198 1.36 -1.24 -9.41
CA ASN A 198 0.74 -0.17 -10.17
C ASN A 198 0.17 -0.63 -11.52
N HIS A 199 -0.13 -1.89 -11.62
CA HIS A 199 -0.86 -2.53 -12.72
C HIS A 199 -1.95 -3.43 -12.13
N LEU A 200 -2.59 -4.29 -12.91
CA LEU A 200 -3.64 -5.20 -12.41
C LEU A 200 -3.08 -6.18 -11.36
N LEU A 201 -3.97 -6.69 -10.53
CA LEU A 201 -3.64 -7.68 -9.50
C LEU A 201 -2.88 -8.87 -10.09
N ASP A 202 -1.81 -9.30 -9.41
CA ASP A 202 -0.91 -10.38 -9.81
C ASP A 202 -0.22 -10.18 -11.17
N THR A 203 -0.10 -8.92 -11.64
CA THR A 203 0.81 -8.65 -12.77
C THR A 203 2.23 -9.07 -12.37
N PRO A 204 2.90 -9.94 -13.16
CA PRO A 204 4.14 -10.59 -12.75
C PRO A 204 5.35 -9.63 -12.86
N TRP A 205 5.31 -8.55 -12.11
CA TRP A 205 6.50 -7.73 -11.93
C TRP A 205 7.47 -8.42 -10.98
N PRO A 206 8.79 -8.35 -11.23
CA PRO A 206 9.79 -9.04 -10.41
C PRO A 206 9.65 -8.77 -8.92
N LYS A 207 9.36 -7.52 -8.52
CA LYS A 207 9.13 -7.17 -7.10
C LYS A 207 7.88 -7.82 -6.52
N VAL A 208 6.83 -8.00 -7.33
CA VAL A 208 5.57 -8.64 -6.90
C VAL A 208 5.82 -10.11 -6.59
N ASP A 209 6.45 -10.83 -7.51
CA ASP A 209 6.74 -12.25 -7.35
C ASP A 209 7.73 -12.49 -6.20
N LYS A 210 8.79 -11.68 -6.12
CA LYS A 210 9.76 -11.72 -5.02
C LYS A 210 9.10 -11.51 -3.65
N ALA A 211 8.22 -10.51 -3.53
CA ALA A 211 7.53 -10.21 -2.28
C ALA A 211 6.50 -11.29 -1.90
N LYS A 212 5.78 -11.87 -2.88
CA LYS A 212 4.90 -13.02 -2.63
C LYS A 212 5.67 -14.22 -2.08
N ILE A 213 6.80 -14.57 -2.69
CA ILE A 213 7.66 -15.68 -2.22
C ILE A 213 8.16 -15.41 -0.80
N ALA A 214 8.61 -14.19 -0.51
CA ALA A 214 9.12 -13.82 0.79
C ALA A 214 8.02 -13.82 1.88
N LEU A 215 6.82 -13.31 1.56
CA LEU A 215 5.65 -13.39 2.44
C LEU A 215 5.29 -14.85 2.76
N SER A 216 5.25 -15.73 1.76
CA SER A 216 4.98 -17.16 1.96
C SER A 216 5.98 -17.81 2.91
N LYS A 217 7.28 -17.52 2.74
CA LYS A 217 8.35 -18.02 3.62
C LYS A 217 8.19 -17.50 5.06
N ALA A 218 7.90 -16.22 5.24
CA ALA A 218 7.70 -15.62 6.55
C ALA A 218 6.51 -16.24 7.30
N LEU A 219 5.40 -16.45 6.62
CA LEU A 219 4.21 -17.10 7.17
C LEU A 219 4.50 -18.55 7.58
N SER A 220 5.18 -19.32 6.75
CA SER A 220 5.56 -20.71 7.04
C SER A 220 6.48 -20.80 8.25
N ALA A 221 7.49 -19.92 8.35
CA ALA A 221 8.41 -19.88 9.47
C ALA A 221 7.73 -19.52 10.80
N THR A 222 6.72 -18.66 10.77
CA THR A 222 5.94 -18.29 11.97
C THR A 222 5.08 -19.45 12.45
N LEU A 223 4.41 -20.17 11.54
CA LEU A 223 3.63 -21.36 11.86
C LEU A 223 4.49 -22.47 12.49
N THR A 224 5.69 -22.70 11.94
CA THR A 224 6.62 -23.70 12.49
C THR A 224 7.09 -23.34 13.90
N SER A 225 7.36 -22.05 14.14
CA SER A 225 7.80 -21.57 15.46
C SER A 225 6.69 -21.72 16.52
N SER A 226 5.45 -21.45 16.18
CA SER A 226 4.29 -21.57 17.08
C SER A 226 4.00 -23.04 17.43
N VAL A 227 4.13 -23.97 16.48
CA VAL A 227 3.99 -25.42 16.74
C VAL A 227 5.09 -25.93 17.68
N LEU A 228 6.34 -25.56 17.43
CA LEU A 228 7.49 -25.99 18.27
C LEU A 228 7.43 -25.37 19.67
N SER A 229 6.88 -24.17 19.83
CA SER A 229 6.70 -23.52 21.13
C SER A 229 5.53 -24.14 21.92
N SER A 230 4.48 -24.60 21.26
CA SER A 230 3.35 -25.29 21.90
C SER A 230 3.75 -26.67 22.44
N GLU A 231 4.65 -27.40 21.77
CA GLU A 231 5.18 -28.67 22.28
C GLU A 231 6.06 -28.51 23.53
N LYS A 232 6.71 -27.34 23.71
CA LYS A 232 7.54 -27.03 24.90
C LYS A 232 6.77 -26.39 26.05
N LYS A 233 5.52 -25.94 25.87
CA LYS A 233 4.68 -25.27 26.86
C LYS A 233 3.57 -26.20 27.38
N VAL A 234 3.92 -27.36 27.97
CA VAL A 234 2.99 -28.08 28.85
C VAL A 234 2.90 -27.43 30.25
N GLU A 235 3.76 -26.45 30.57
CA GLU A 235 3.73 -25.70 31.82
C GLU A 235 3.87 -24.20 31.55
N ARG A 236 2.77 -23.51 31.43
CA ARG A 236 2.43 -22.13 31.75
C ARG A 236 1.46 -21.56 30.74
N VAL A 237 0.22 -21.43 31.13
CA VAL A 237 -0.80 -20.65 30.46
C VAL A 237 -0.54 -19.18 30.83
N ASP A 238 0.18 -18.44 29.96
CA ASP A 238 0.18 -16.99 29.96
C ASP A 238 -0.56 -16.51 28.72
N SER A 239 -1.61 -15.77 28.96
CA SER A 239 -2.56 -15.20 28.00
C SER A 239 -1.97 -14.04 27.20
N ASN A 240 -0.93 -14.26 26.38
CA ASN A 240 -0.36 -13.23 25.53
C ASN A 240 -0.17 -13.71 24.10
N GLY A 241 -1.22 -13.59 23.28
CA GLY A 241 -1.16 -13.68 21.82
C GLY A 241 -0.38 -12.52 21.16
N SER A 242 0.25 -11.65 21.96
CA SER A 242 1.03 -10.48 21.51
C SER A 242 2.39 -10.83 20.91
N SER A 243 2.99 -11.99 21.26
CA SER A 243 4.36 -12.32 20.79
C SER A 243 4.40 -12.73 19.32
N ASP A 244 3.44 -13.50 18.86
CA ASP A 244 3.45 -14.10 17.51
C ASP A 244 3.20 -13.06 16.42
N HIS A 245 2.29 -12.07 16.68
CA HIS A 245 2.07 -10.96 15.76
C HIS A 245 3.32 -10.08 15.63
N THR A 246 3.97 -9.76 16.75
CA THR A 246 5.17 -8.92 16.76
C THR A 246 6.30 -9.56 15.96
N ASP A 247 6.48 -10.88 16.04
CA ASP A 247 7.52 -11.59 15.30
C ASP A 247 7.20 -11.69 13.81
N LEU A 248 5.93 -11.91 13.44
CA LEU A 248 5.49 -11.88 12.05
C LEU A 248 5.68 -10.47 11.47
N ALA A 249 5.25 -9.43 12.19
CA ALA A 249 5.38 -8.06 11.73
C ALA A 249 6.85 -7.66 11.52
N LYS A 250 7.77 -8.04 12.40
CA LYS A 250 9.21 -7.81 12.24
C LYS A 250 9.75 -8.47 10.96
N LYS A 251 9.46 -9.76 10.76
CA LYS A 251 9.86 -10.50 9.55
C LYS A 251 9.31 -9.85 8.28
N LEU A 252 8.05 -9.39 8.30
CA LEU A 252 7.45 -8.75 7.15
C LEU A 252 8.02 -7.35 6.89
N ILE A 253 8.39 -6.60 7.92
CA ILE A 253 9.10 -5.32 7.75
C ILE A 253 10.48 -5.54 7.10
N GLU A 254 11.19 -6.62 7.45
CA GLU A 254 12.44 -7.01 6.79
C GLU A 254 12.21 -7.37 5.31
N VAL A 255 11.19 -8.17 5.02
CA VAL A 255 10.80 -8.51 3.64
C VAL A 255 10.47 -7.26 2.83
N MET A 256 9.66 -6.36 3.39
CA MET A 256 9.24 -5.13 2.72
C MET A 256 10.36 -4.08 2.64
N GLY A 257 11.44 -4.25 3.41
CA GLY A 257 12.65 -3.42 3.38
C GLY A 257 13.73 -3.91 2.40
N ASP A 258 13.47 -4.95 1.63
CA ASP A 258 14.44 -5.50 0.67
C ASP A 258 14.60 -4.59 -0.55
N ASP A 259 15.73 -3.89 -0.62
CA ASP A 259 16.11 -2.97 -1.71
C ASP A 259 16.89 -3.66 -2.83
N SER A 260 17.17 -4.97 -2.71
CA SER A 260 17.90 -5.71 -3.72
C SER A 260 17.14 -5.80 -5.03
N ARG A 261 17.82 -5.46 -6.12
CA ARG A 261 17.26 -5.52 -7.47
C ARG A 261 17.25 -6.98 -7.97
N VAL A 262 16.23 -7.34 -8.73
CA VAL A 262 16.25 -8.59 -9.51
C VAL A 262 17.19 -8.38 -10.69
N LEU A 263 18.14 -9.29 -10.90
CA LEU A 263 19.10 -9.19 -12.00
C LEU A 263 18.40 -9.38 -13.34
N GLU A 264 18.90 -8.70 -14.38
CA GLU A 264 18.34 -8.56 -15.75
C GLU A 264 17.94 -9.86 -16.47
N VAL A 265 18.44 -11.01 -16.01
CA VAL A 265 18.22 -12.32 -16.67
C VAL A 265 16.74 -12.72 -16.71
N ASP A 266 15.92 -12.15 -15.81
CA ASP A 266 14.50 -12.51 -15.66
C ASP A 266 13.55 -11.43 -16.21
N LEU A 267 14.07 -10.35 -16.78
CA LEU A 267 13.26 -9.28 -17.33
C LEU A 267 12.95 -9.53 -18.81
N LEU A 268 11.70 -9.41 -19.20
CA LEU A 268 11.30 -9.44 -20.60
C LEU A 268 12.08 -8.37 -21.39
N PRO A 269 12.37 -8.60 -22.71
CA PRO A 269 13.24 -7.75 -23.53
C PRO A 269 12.56 -6.42 -23.89
N VAL A 270 12.23 -5.62 -22.89
CA VAL A 270 11.84 -4.23 -23.04
C VAL A 270 13.00 -3.40 -22.52
N THR A 271 13.61 -2.60 -23.37
CA THR A 271 14.63 -1.61 -22.99
C THR A 271 13.98 -0.55 -22.09
N LEU A 272 13.88 -0.86 -20.81
CA LEU A 272 13.45 0.06 -19.76
C LEU A 272 14.66 0.94 -19.37
N GLY A 273 14.44 2.19 -19.02
CA GLY A 273 15.51 3.00 -18.41
C GLY A 273 15.92 2.43 -17.04
N GLU A 274 17.16 2.60 -16.64
CA GLU A 274 17.73 2.07 -15.36
C GLU A 274 16.83 2.37 -14.14
N TRP A 275 16.20 3.52 -14.11
CA TRP A 275 15.27 3.92 -13.04
C TRP A 275 13.96 3.13 -13.04
N GLU A 276 13.44 2.85 -14.22
CA GLU A 276 12.21 2.05 -14.39
C GLU A 276 12.43 0.60 -13.98
N GLU A 277 13.57 0.02 -14.29
CA GLU A 277 13.98 -1.30 -13.84
C GLU A 277 14.09 -1.37 -12.32
N THR A 278 14.71 -0.35 -11.70
CA THR A 278 14.78 -0.25 -10.24
C THR A 278 13.40 -0.29 -9.60
N ILE A 279 12.48 0.53 -10.09
CA ILE A 279 11.13 0.65 -9.55
C ILE A 279 10.32 -0.65 -9.71
N ARG A 280 10.53 -1.39 -10.80
CA ARG A 280 9.81 -2.66 -11.04
C ARG A 280 10.45 -3.86 -10.36
N SER A 281 11.71 -3.79 -9.97
CA SER A 281 12.47 -4.91 -9.43
C SER A 281 12.64 -4.87 -7.91
N SER A 282 12.70 -3.69 -7.28
CA SER A 282 12.94 -3.54 -5.85
C SER A 282 11.63 -3.48 -5.06
N ILE A 283 11.55 -4.23 -3.96
CA ILE A 283 10.44 -4.16 -3.00
C ILE A 283 10.49 -2.83 -2.27
N PHE A 284 11.68 -2.43 -1.79
CA PHE A 284 11.94 -1.12 -1.21
C PHE A 284 12.59 -0.21 -2.24
N VAL A 285 12.03 0.96 -2.45
CA VAL A 285 12.53 1.94 -3.44
C VAL A 285 13.29 3.04 -2.71
N ASP A 286 14.57 3.23 -3.09
CA ASP A 286 15.42 4.31 -2.58
C ASP A 286 15.93 5.17 -3.74
N GLY A 287 15.24 6.25 -4.00
CA GLY A 287 15.57 7.20 -5.05
C GLY A 287 15.95 8.57 -4.52
N PRO A 288 16.39 9.48 -5.38
CA PRO A 288 16.89 10.79 -4.98
C PRO A 288 15.80 11.76 -4.47
N THR A 289 14.59 11.68 -4.98
CA THR A 289 13.47 12.57 -4.61
C THR A 289 12.19 11.80 -4.29
N PHE A 290 12.20 10.49 -4.53
CA PHE A 290 11.07 9.59 -4.44
C PHE A 290 11.54 8.25 -3.88
N GLY A 291 10.70 7.59 -3.09
CA GLY A 291 11.00 6.26 -2.56
C GLY A 291 9.96 5.79 -1.55
N THR A 292 10.25 4.66 -0.91
CA THR A 292 9.40 4.09 0.13
C THR A 292 9.38 4.99 1.35
N ARG A 293 8.20 5.55 1.66
CA ARG A 293 7.97 6.46 2.80
C ARG A 293 7.46 5.73 4.02
N THR A 294 6.62 4.72 3.80
CA THR A 294 6.05 3.91 4.89
C THR A 294 5.95 2.46 4.48
N THR A 295 6.20 1.57 5.43
CA THR A 295 5.85 0.16 5.37
C THR A 295 4.78 -0.11 6.41
N THR A 296 3.63 -0.66 5.99
CA THR A 296 2.52 -0.99 6.89
C THR A 296 2.25 -2.49 6.83
N ILE A 297 2.26 -3.14 7.98
CA ILE A 297 1.88 -4.55 8.15
C ILE A 297 0.53 -4.59 8.86
N VAL A 298 -0.41 -5.34 8.32
CA VAL A 298 -1.74 -5.55 8.91
C VAL A 298 -2.00 -7.04 9.05
N SER A 299 -2.46 -7.46 10.22
CA SER A 299 -3.02 -8.80 10.45
C SER A 299 -4.45 -8.67 10.95
N TYR A 300 -5.37 -9.48 10.42
CA TYR A 300 -6.75 -9.51 10.87
C TYR A 300 -7.10 -10.85 11.51
N HIS A 301 -7.77 -10.77 12.64
CA HIS A 301 -8.25 -11.88 13.44
C HIS A 301 -9.75 -11.70 13.70
N CYS A 302 -10.57 -12.61 13.21
CA CYS A 302 -12.03 -12.49 13.23
C CYS A 302 -12.65 -12.24 14.63
N GLN A 303 -11.95 -12.60 15.70
CA GLN A 303 -12.41 -12.41 17.10
C GLN A 303 -11.69 -11.25 17.83
N LYS A 304 -10.56 -10.76 17.30
CA LYS A 304 -9.71 -9.77 17.97
C LYS A 304 -9.59 -8.46 17.19
N GLY A 305 -9.91 -8.44 15.90
CA GLY A 305 -9.76 -7.26 15.06
C GLY A 305 -8.43 -7.19 14.32
N PHE A 306 -7.87 -5.99 14.20
CA PHE A 306 -6.64 -5.74 13.47
C PHE A 306 -5.46 -5.49 14.41
N ASP A 307 -4.32 -6.05 14.04
CA ASP A 307 -3.02 -5.61 14.52
C ASP A 307 -2.32 -4.87 13.38
N VAL A 308 -1.92 -3.64 13.61
CA VAL A 308 -1.26 -2.78 12.63
C VAL A 308 0.11 -2.36 13.14
N THR A 309 1.13 -2.56 12.32
CA THR A 309 2.48 -2.03 12.56
C THR A 309 2.87 -1.17 11.37
N GLU A 310 3.18 0.09 11.61
CA GLU A 310 3.68 1.00 10.57
C GLU A 310 5.10 1.45 10.90
N LYS A 311 6.01 1.31 9.93
CA LYS A 311 7.36 1.86 9.95
C LYS A 311 7.42 3.06 9.00
N ASN A 312 7.79 4.22 9.52
CA ASN A 312 7.94 5.44 8.75
C ASN A 312 9.42 5.75 8.58
N TYR A 313 9.84 6.06 7.35
CA TYR A 313 11.22 6.35 6.99
C TYR A 313 11.41 7.85 6.85
N LYS A 314 12.35 8.41 7.61
CA LYS A 314 12.67 9.85 7.57
C LYS A 314 13.64 10.23 6.46
N THR A 315 14.47 9.29 6.02
CA THR A 315 15.51 9.47 5.01
C THR A 315 15.53 8.30 4.03
N ARG A 316 16.38 8.41 3.01
CA ARG A 316 16.45 7.58 1.83
C ARG A 316 16.89 6.12 2.03
N HIS A 317 17.23 5.66 3.24
CA HIS A 317 17.79 4.32 3.44
C HIS A 317 16.98 3.50 4.45
N PRO A 318 16.77 2.17 4.23
CA PRO A 318 16.01 1.31 5.15
C PRO A 318 16.56 1.27 6.58
N THR A 319 17.87 1.50 6.74
CA THR A 319 18.57 1.54 8.04
C THR A 319 18.60 2.92 8.67
N SER A 320 18.06 3.96 8.01
CA SER A 320 18.02 5.33 8.52
C SER A 320 17.04 5.48 9.67
N GLU A 321 17.07 6.66 10.33
CA GLU A 321 16.10 6.99 11.37
C GLU A 321 14.68 6.69 10.94
N SER A 322 14.04 5.78 11.64
CA SER A 322 12.65 5.38 11.40
C SER A 322 11.85 5.46 12.69
N SER A 323 10.58 5.78 12.58
CA SER A 323 9.63 5.71 13.67
C SER A 323 8.67 4.55 13.47
N PHE A 324 8.27 3.92 14.55
CA PHE A 324 7.32 2.82 14.54
C PHE A 324 6.03 3.23 15.24
N VAL A 325 4.92 2.78 14.67
CA VAL A 325 3.60 2.82 15.30
C VAL A 325 3.11 1.38 15.38
N TYR A 326 2.65 0.98 16.55
CA TYR A 326 1.94 -0.29 16.75
C TYR A 326 0.57 0.02 17.34
N GLN A 327 -0.49 -0.58 16.77
CA GLN A 327 -1.86 -0.42 17.24
C GLN A 327 -2.62 -1.72 17.09
N HIS A 328 -3.24 -2.16 18.18
CA HIS A 328 -4.32 -3.14 18.15
C HIS A 328 -5.66 -2.41 18.02
N ILE A 329 -6.52 -2.88 17.13
CA ILE A 329 -7.81 -2.26 16.82
C ILE A 329 -8.88 -3.30 17.10
N ASP A 330 -9.56 -3.18 18.24
CA ASP A 330 -10.70 -4.01 18.59
C ASP A 330 -11.92 -3.67 17.72
N ILE A 331 -12.66 -4.71 17.32
CA ILE A 331 -13.92 -4.52 16.59
C ILE A 331 -15.04 -4.19 17.56
N GLY A 332 -15.79 -3.13 17.27
CA GLY A 332 -16.97 -2.72 18.03
C GLY A 332 -16.69 -1.79 19.21
N GLN A 333 -15.45 -1.37 19.45
CA GLN A 333 -15.13 -0.34 20.43
C GLN A 333 -15.14 1.05 19.80
N SER A 334 -15.84 2.00 20.44
CA SER A 334 -15.69 3.42 20.11
C SER A 334 -14.52 3.99 20.91
N HIS A 335 -13.46 4.42 20.25
CA HIS A 335 -12.43 5.25 20.88
C HIS A 335 -13.01 6.67 21.07
N ASN A 336 -13.54 6.96 22.24
CA ASN A 336 -13.75 8.31 22.71
C ASN A 336 -12.45 8.72 23.40
N ASP A 337 -11.65 9.54 22.75
CA ASP A 337 -10.56 10.24 23.42
C ASP A 337 -11.19 11.29 24.34
N ASP A 338 -10.98 11.14 25.65
CA ASP A 338 -11.21 12.15 26.68
C ASP A 338 -10.21 13.33 26.51
#